data_5523d48ca8b089107cf9852aef5d6903
#
_entry.id   5523d48ca8b089107cf9852aef5d6903
#
_cell.length_a   1.000
_cell.length_b   1.000
_cell.length_c   1.000
_cell.angle_alpha   90.00
_cell.angle_beta   90.00
_cell.angle_gamma   90.00
#
_symmetry.space_group_name_H-M   'P 1'
#
loop_
_entity.id
_entity.type
_entity.pdbx_description
1 polymer ?
#
loop_
_entity_poly.entity_id
_entity_poly.type
_entity_poly.pdbx_seq_one_letter_code
_entity_poly.pdbx_strand_id
1 'polypeptide(L)'
;MPRMRWLSLALGFCILGAQTYSGHATELPVDRFPPWQNGGNNPSADKGLEFTVKEADNLADFHGDLTNARLVLYVGGNYFFAMAPLVAAFEAKHPELKGQIYYETIPPGLLVRQMKAGGRITVGNMTWTAKPDAYFSGLMAVNRLIEAGDLLGPPTIYATNQLAIMVPKGNPAGIRSLADLARPGLTLAMPNPEFEGVARQIKASLAKAGGDDLVKAVYETKVADGTTLLTRMHHRQTPVWLMQGRAQAGVTWRSETLFQEQVGLPTERIDIPDEQNATGIYAGAVVKDAAHPAEAKLWLDFLMGDDARAVFARYGFGQYRP
;
A
#
# COMPACT_ATOMS: atom_id res chain seq x y z
N MET A 1 -92.42 16.19 -2.87
CA MET A 1 -91.61 15.07 -3.24
C MET A 1 -90.32 15.58 -3.85
N PRO A 2 -89.17 15.58 -3.15
CA PRO A 2 -87.92 16.05 -3.72
C PRO A 2 -87.13 14.92 -4.33
N ARG A 3 -86.55 15.19 -5.48
CA ARG A 3 -85.69 14.29 -6.28
C ARG A 3 -84.29 14.22 -5.64
N MET A 4 -83.85 13.01 -5.33
CA MET A 4 -82.52 12.71 -4.85
C MET A 4 -81.52 12.71 -5.99
N ARG A 5 -80.52 13.60 -5.97
CA ARG A 5 -79.38 13.66 -6.89
C ARG A 5 -78.27 12.74 -6.35
N TRP A 6 -77.91 11.76 -7.13
CA TRP A 6 -76.71 10.94 -6.88
C TRP A 6 -75.44 11.73 -7.30
N LEU A 7 -74.55 11.96 -6.38
CA LEU A 7 -73.19 12.43 -6.64
C LEU A 7 -72.33 11.19 -6.89
N SER A 8 -71.79 11.10 -8.10
CA SER A 8 -70.75 10.11 -8.44
C SER A 8 -69.41 10.66 -8.00
N LEU A 9 -68.82 10.01 -6.99
CA LEU A 9 -67.42 10.24 -6.59
C LEU A 9 -66.52 9.49 -7.59
N ALA A 10 -65.78 10.24 -8.43
CA ALA A 10 -64.70 9.69 -9.22
C ALA A 10 -63.46 9.57 -8.35
N LEU A 11 -63.04 8.34 -7.97
CA LEU A 11 -61.74 8.07 -7.34
C LEU A 11 -60.67 8.22 -8.47
N GLY A 12 -59.92 9.32 -8.40
CA GLY A 12 -58.69 9.47 -9.19
C GLY A 12 -57.58 8.61 -8.60
N PHE A 13 -57.22 7.55 -9.26
CA PHE A 13 -56.01 6.79 -8.97
C PHE A 13 -54.79 7.61 -9.42
N CYS A 14 -54.09 8.27 -8.47
CA CYS A 14 -52.75 8.77 -8.72
C CYS A 14 -51.78 7.61 -8.81
N ILE A 15 -51.41 7.19 -10.02
CA ILE A 15 -50.25 6.32 -10.24
C ILE A 15 -49.02 7.18 -9.98
N LEU A 16 -48.45 7.08 -8.77
CA LEU A 16 -47.10 7.51 -8.51
C LEU A 16 -46.14 6.63 -9.32
N GLY A 17 -45.73 7.12 -10.48
CA GLY A 17 -44.63 6.55 -11.23
C GLY A 17 -43.38 6.59 -10.37
N ALA A 18 -42.95 5.44 -9.87
CA ALA A 18 -41.63 5.29 -9.29
C ALA A 18 -40.62 5.55 -10.41
N GLN A 19 -40.12 6.78 -10.52
CA GLN A 19 -38.91 7.06 -11.29
C GLN A 19 -37.77 6.36 -10.59
N THR A 20 -37.38 5.19 -11.11
CA THR A 20 -36.10 4.61 -10.80
C THR A 20 -35.04 5.59 -11.29
N TYR A 21 -34.50 6.38 -10.38
CA TYR A 21 -33.25 7.07 -10.59
C TYR A 21 -32.18 5.99 -10.77
N SER A 22 -31.93 5.62 -12.00
CA SER A 22 -30.65 5.00 -12.39
C SER A 22 -29.61 6.11 -12.27
N GLY A 23 -29.22 6.42 -11.04
CA GLY A 23 -28.03 7.18 -10.80
C GLY A 23 -26.89 6.35 -11.36
N HIS A 24 -26.48 6.64 -12.59
CA HIS A 24 -25.14 6.32 -13.02
C HIS A 24 -24.28 7.02 -11.99
N ALA A 25 -23.64 6.25 -11.08
CA ALA A 25 -22.56 6.77 -10.30
C ALA A 25 -21.58 7.33 -11.32
N THR A 26 -21.56 8.67 -11.41
CA THR A 26 -20.58 9.36 -12.25
C THR A 26 -19.25 8.90 -11.66
N GLU A 27 -18.52 8.04 -12.37
CA GLU A 27 -17.16 7.70 -11.99
C GLU A 27 -16.44 9.03 -11.80
N LEU A 28 -16.13 9.35 -10.55
CA LEU A 28 -15.29 10.51 -10.27
C LEU A 28 -14.00 10.29 -11.03
N PRO A 29 -13.57 11.26 -11.86
CA PRO A 29 -12.32 11.11 -12.59
C PRO A 29 -11.25 10.70 -11.59
N VAL A 30 -10.53 9.63 -11.89
CA VAL A 30 -9.51 8.99 -11.04
C VAL A 30 -8.47 10.00 -10.51
N ASP A 31 -8.42 11.19 -11.05
CA ASP A 31 -7.48 12.26 -10.76
C ASP A 31 -8.02 13.34 -9.80
N ARG A 32 -9.28 13.23 -9.37
CA ARG A 32 -9.86 14.27 -8.51
C ARG A 32 -9.99 13.78 -7.09
N PHE A 33 -9.26 14.44 -6.22
CA PHE A 33 -9.43 14.37 -4.77
C PHE A 33 -10.60 15.21 -4.32
N PRO A 34 -11.18 14.86 -3.18
CA PRO A 34 -11.93 15.83 -2.43
C PRO A 34 -11.09 17.11 -2.29
N PRO A 35 -11.65 18.31 -2.54
CA PRO A 35 -10.86 19.56 -2.55
C PRO A 35 -10.06 19.80 -1.26
N TRP A 36 -10.52 19.29 -0.13
CA TRP A 36 -9.84 19.42 1.16
C TRP A 36 -8.56 18.59 1.30
N GLN A 37 -8.27 17.69 0.35
CA GLN A 37 -7.02 16.93 0.31
C GLN A 37 -5.94 17.58 -0.55
N ASN A 38 -6.26 18.65 -1.26
CA ASN A 38 -5.37 19.35 -2.16
C ASN A 38 -4.64 20.54 -1.48
N GLY A 39 -4.34 20.42 -0.19
CA GLY A 39 -3.49 21.41 0.48
C GLY A 39 -2.13 21.55 -0.22
N GLY A 40 -1.67 22.78 -0.47
CA GLY A 40 -0.44 23.04 -1.24
C GLY A 40 0.84 22.45 -0.64
N ASN A 41 0.81 22.02 0.61
CA ASN A 41 1.89 21.33 1.29
C ASN A 41 1.57 19.86 1.60
N ASN A 42 0.48 19.32 1.06
CA ASN A 42 0.18 17.89 1.13
C ASN A 42 1.15 17.15 0.19
N PRO A 43 2.03 16.27 0.70
CA PRO A 43 3.02 15.57 -0.10
C PRO A 43 2.40 14.60 -1.11
N SER A 44 1.11 14.31 -0.97
CA SER A 44 0.35 13.42 -1.86
C SER A 44 -0.60 14.17 -2.80
N ALA A 45 -0.71 15.50 -2.70
CA ALA A 45 -1.72 16.29 -3.41
C ALA A 45 -1.69 16.12 -4.93
N ASP A 46 -0.50 16.04 -5.49
CA ASP A 46 -0.24 15.87 -6.92
C ASP A 46 -0.27 14.40 -7.38
N LYS A 47 -0.29 13.46 -6.44
CA LYS A 47 -0.25 12.02 -6.73
C LYS A 47 -1.62 11.36 -6.79
N GLY A 48 -2.60 11.99 -6.26
CA GLY A 48 -3.92 11.44 -6.13
C GLY A 48 -4.02 10.42 -4.99
N LEU A 49 -4.95 10.64 -3.98
CA LEU A 49 -5.36 9.61 -3.02
C LEU A 49 -6.64 8.97 -3.56
N GLU A 50 -6.62 7.69 -3.84
CA GLU A 50 -7.84 6.93 -4.09
C GLU A 50 -8.34 6.41 -2.75
N PHE A 51 -9.56 6.76 -2.38
CA PHE A 51 -10.24 6.10 -1.25
C PHE A 51 -10.58 4.69 -1.65
N THR A 52 -10.25 3.76 -0.79
CA THR A 52 -10.20 2.36 -1.13
C THR A 52 -10.78 1.49 -0.03
N VAL A 53 -10.78 0.21 -0.24
CA VAL A 53 -11.14 -0.77 0.78
C VAL A 53 -10.06 -0.76 1.85
N LYS A 54 -10.44 -0.57 3.10
CA LYS A 54 -9.52 -0.45 4.25
C LYS A 54 -8.51 -1.58 4.33
N GLU A 55 -8.94 -2.79 4.05
CA GLU A 55 -8.13 -4.01 4.12
C GLU A 55 -7.14 -4.09 2.95
N ALA A 56 -7.43 -3.45 1.83
CA ALA A 56 -6.55 -3.40 0.67
C ALA A 56 -5.55 -2.25 0.75
N ASP A 57 -6.00 -1.12 1.25
CA ASP A 57 -5.17 0.06 1.46
C ASP A 57 -5.60 0.76 2.77
N ASN A 58 -4.79 0.65 3.79
CA ASN A 58 -5.05 1.30 5.07
C ASN A 58 -4.79 2.80 4.94
N LEU A 59 -5.85 3.57 4.75
CA LEU A 59 -5.78 5.03 4.65
C LEU A 59 -5.39 5.72 5.96
N ALA A 60 -5.61 5.06 7.09
CA ALA A 60 -5.13 5.53 8.39
C ALA A 60 -3.68 5.09 8.61
N ASP A 61 -2.77 5.62 7.79
CA ASP A 61 -1.35 5.30 7.86
C ASP A 61 -0.60 5.95 9.03
N PHE A 62 -1.33 6.49 9.99
CA PHE A 62 -0.82 7.22 11.15
C PHE A 62 -1.42 6.61 12.42
N HIS A 63 -0.57 6.03 13.26
CA HIS A 63 -1.00 5.18 14.38
C HIS A 63 -0.29 5.57 15.66
N GLY A 64 -1.05 5.58 16.77
CA GLY A 64 -0.55 5.89 18.10
C GLY A 64 -0.81 7.34 18.52
N ASP A 65 -0.43 7.66 19.76
CA ASP A 65 -0.53 9.00 20.32
C ASP A 65 0.82 9.72 20.21
N LEU A 66 0.93 10.64 19.26
CA LEU A 66 2.15 11.41 19.04
C LEU A 66 2.54 12.29 20.23
N THR A 67 1.55 12.72 21.04
CA THR A 67 1.82 13.60 22.20
C THR A 67 2.48 12.87 23.36
N ASN A 68 2.37 11.53 23.38
CA ASN A 68 2.94 10.67 24.40
C ASN A 68 3.99 9.69 23.84
N ALA A 69 4.39 9.85 22.59
CA ALA A 69 5.30 8.94 21.95
C ALA A 69 6.73 9.08 22.49
N ARG A 70 7.29 7.94 22.88
CA ARG A 70 8.72 7.75 23.18
C ARG A 70 9.44 6.93 22.12
N LEU A 71 8.71 6.51 21.08
CA LEU A 71 9.25 5.85 19.91
C LEU A 71 8.44 6.25 18.71
N VAL A 72 9.06 6.91 17.74
CA VAL A 72 8.45 7.35 16.49
C VAL A 72 9.09 6.61 15.33
N LEU A 73 8.29 5.80 14.60
CA LEU A 73 8.77 4.92 13.53
C LEU A 73 8.26 5.38 12.17
N TYR A 74 9.16 5.59 11.23
CA TYR A 74 8.83 5.78 9.82
C TYR A 74 9.01 4.48 9.08
N VAL A 75 7.91 3.85 8.69
CA VAL A 75 7.86 2.51 8.11
C VAL A 75 7.35 2.56 6.68
N GLY A 76 8.07 1.94 5.76
CA GLY A 76 7.58 1.80 4.38
C GLY A 76 6.24 1.08 4.32
N GLY A 77 5.30 1.62 3.53
CA GLY A 77 3.89 1.22 3.56
C GLY A 77 3.56 -0.20 3.10
N ASN A 78 4.53 -0.98 2.65
CA ASN A 78 4.32 -2.30 2.06
C ASN A 78 4.05 -3.43 3.07
N TYR A 79 4.17 -3.18 4.36
CA TYR A 79 3.80 -4.13 5.41
C TYR A 79 2.98 -3.50 6.55
N PHE A 80 2.14 -2.53 6.21
CA PHE A 80 1.24 -1.84 7.14
C PHE A 80 0.41 -2.84 7.99
N PHE A 81 -0.01 -3.94 7.40
CA PHE A 81 -0.79 -5.01 8.05
C PHE A 81 0.00 -5.78 9.14
N ALA A 82 1.33 -5.79 9.06
CA ALA A 82 2.18 -6.46 10.04
C ALA A 82 2.50 -5.56 11.25
N MET A 83 2.31 -4.24 11.15
CA MET A 83 2.76 -3.31 12.18
C MET A 83 2.00 -3.44 13.50
N ALA A 84 0.69 -3.52 13.49
CA ALA A 84 -0.06 -3.66 14.74
C ALA A 84 0.34 -4.91 15.55
N PRO A 85 0.45 -6.12 14.96
CA PRO A 85 0.96 -7.28 15.68
C PRO A 85 2.44 -7.19 16.07
N LEU A 86 3.30 -6.49 15.30
CA LEU A 86 4.69 -6.23 15.69
C LEU A 86 4.77 -5.32 16.92
N VAL A 87 3.99 -4.22 16.93
CA VAL A 87 3.91 -3.31 18.08
C VAL A 87 3.39 -4.05 19.31
N ALA A 88 2.33 -4.84 19.18
CA ALA A 88 1.81 -5.63 20.30
C ALA A 88 2.84 -6.62 20.87
N ALA A 89 3.61 -7.30 20.01
CA ALA A 89 4.67 -8.21 20.45
C ALA A 89 5.85 -7.47 21.10
N PHE A 90 6.19 -6.29 20.59
CA PHE A 90 7.22 -5.44 21.18
C PHE A 90 6.80 -4.93 22.56
N GLU A 91 5.60 -4.39 22.71
CA GLU A 91 5.05 -3.90 23.97
C GLU A 91 4.93 -5.00 25.03
N ALA A 92 4.71 -6.25 24.63
CA ALA A 92 4.72 -7.39 25.54
C ALA A 92 6.10 -7.63 26.16
N LYS A 93 7.18 -7.32 25.43
CA LYS A 93 8.57 -7.40 25.91
C LYS A 93 9.02 -6.12 26.62
N HIS A 94 8.47 -5.00 26.24
CA HIS A 94 8.83 -3.66 26.73
C HIS A 94 7.57 -2.96 27.26
N PRO A 95 7.00 -3.44 28.39
CA PRO A 95 5.77 -2.91 28.94
C PRO A 95 5.87 -1.44 29.38
N GLU A 96 7.10 -0.94 29.60
CA GLU A 96 7.40 0.47 29.89
C GLU A 96 7.18 1.41 28.70
N LEU A 97 7.05 0.87 27.48
CA LEU A 97 6.78 1.61 26.26
C LEU A 97 5.34 1.41 25.74
N LYS A 98 4.50 0.68 26.49
CA LYS A 98 3.13 0.40 26.08
C LYS A 98 2.31 1.68 25.90
N GLY A 99 1.70 1.81 24.70
CA GLY A 99 0.94 3.00 24.32
C GLY A 99 1.77 4.25 24.05
N GLN A 100 3.10 4.12 23.97
CA GLN A 100 4.04 5.22 23.72
C GLN A 100 4.79 5.07 22.39
N ILE A 101 4.20 4.33 21.44
CA ILE A 101 4.74 4.13 20.10
C ILE A 101 3.82 4.83 19.10
N TYR A 102 4.42 5.71 18.30
CA TYR A 102 3.77 6.28 17.13
C TYR A 102 4.46 5.76 15.87
N TYR A 103 3.70 5.39 14.84
CA TYR A 103 4.28 4.96 13.58
C TYR A 103 3.46 5.40 12.38
N GLU A 104 4.14 5.57 11.26
CA GLU A 104 3.57 5.90 9.97
C GLU A 104 3.92 4.81 8.96
N THR A 105 2.96 4.46 8.08
CA THR A 105 3.09 3.41 7.06
C THR A 105 2.89 3.94 5.64
N ILE A 106 3.36 5.14 5.36
CA ILE A 106 3.25 5.80 4.05
C ILE A 106 4.42 5.44 3.12
N PRO A 107 4.33 5.76 1.81
CA PRO A 107 5.40 5.47 0.86
C PRO A 107 6.77 6.01 1.30
N PRO A 108 7.85 5.21 1.17
CA PRO A 108 9.18 5.58 1.67
C PRO A 108 9.70 6.93 1.18
N GLY A 109 9.39 7.31 -0.07
CA GLY A 109 9.78 8.61 -0.61
C GLY A 109 9.06 9.78 0.06
N LEU A 110 7.84 9.58 0.54
CA LEU A 110 7.09 10.57 1.34
C LEU A 110 7.70 10.70 2.73
N LEU A 111 8.03 9.59 3.39
CA LEU A 111 8.70 9.58 4.69
C LEU A 111 10.03 10.33 4.65
N VAL A 112 10.82 10.16 3.59
CA VAL A 112 12.08 10.91 3.42
C VAL A 112 11.82 12.41 3.27
N ARG A 113 10.83 12.80 2.47
CA ARG A 113 10.45 14.22 2.34
C ARG A 113 9.99 14.82 3.66
N GLN A 114 9.17 14.09 4.41
CA GLN A 114 8.70 14.48 5.73
C GLN A 114 9.88 14.63 6.72
N MET A 115 10.79 13.66 6.76
CA MET A 115 12.00 13.71 7.60
C MET A 115 12.84 14.96 7.29
N LYS A 116 13.07 15.25 5.99
CA LYS A 116 13.80 16.45 5.54
C LYS A 116 13.06 17.77 5.81
N ALA A 117 11.73 17.71 5.94
CA ALA A 117 10.91 18.84 6.38
C ALA A 117 10.81 18.97 7.92
N GLY A 118 11.73 18.32 8.66
CA GLY A 118 11.74 18.34 10.13
C GLY A 118 10.61 17.56 10.77
N GLY A 119 10.09 16.53 10.07
CA GLY A 119 8.98 15.69 10.52
C GLY A 119 7.59 16.23 10.18
N ARG A 120 7.51 17.36 9.49
CA ARG A 120 6.23 18.02 9.15
C ARG A 120 5.54 17.29 7.99
N ILE A 121 4.24 16.98 8.19
CA ILE A 121 3.38 16.40 7.17
C ILE A 121 2.01 17.09 7.19
N THR A 122 1.39 17.19 6.02
CA THR A 122 0.02 17.67 5.85
C THR A 122 -0.79 16.60 5.09
N VAL A 123 -1.93 16.24 5.64
CA VAL A 123 -2.90 15.36 5.01
C VAL A 123 -4.28 16.02 5.09
N GLY A 124 -4.84 16.34 3.94
CA GLY A 124 -6.04 17.16 3.88
C GLY A 124 -5.82 18.54 4.51
N ASN A 125 -6.63 18.87 5.50
CA ASN A 125 -6.55 20.12 6.25
C ASN A 125 -5.73 20.01 7.55
N MET A 126 -5.17 18.85 7.84
CA MET A 126 -4.41 18.62 9.07
C MET A 126 -2.92 18.69 8.79
N THR A 127 -2.21 19.41 9.64
CA THR A 127 -0.74 19.47 9.64
C THR A 127 -0.24 19.16 11.02
N TRP A 128 0.73 18.23 11.10
CA TRP A 128 1.40 17.93 12.36
C TRP A 128 2.89 17.69 12.13
N THR A 129 3.62 17.52 13.21
CA THR A 129 5.05 17.22 13.17
C THR A 129 5.32 15.94 13.97
N ALA A 130 5.85 14.94 13.30
CA ALA A 130 6.33 13.70 13.89
C ALA A 130 7.77 13.50 13.45
N LYS A 131 8.74 13.76 14.33
CA LYS A 131 10.16 13.52 14.04
C LYS A 131 10.47 12.05 14.29
N PRO A 132 11.02 11.31 13.31
CA PRO A 132 11.27 9.90 13.49
C PRO A 132 12.51 9.61 14.36
N ASP A 133 12.41 8.54 15.15
CA ASP A 133 13.56 7.96 15.85
C ASP A 133 14.24 6.87 15.01
N ALA A 134 13.46 6.15 14.18
CA ALA A 134 13.98 5.17 13.24
C ALA A 134 13.22 5.18 11.91
N TYR A 135 13.93 4.82 10.84
CA TYR A 135 13.41 4.74 9.47
C TYR A 135 13.61 3.34 8.90
N PHE A 136 12.59 2.84 8.18
CA PHE A 136 12.52 1.50 7.63
C PHE A 136 12.10 1.49 6.17
N SER A 137 12.87 0.79 5.33
CA SER A 137 12.58 0.67 3.90
C SER A 137 13.39 -0.49 3.27
N GLY A 138 13.44 -0.57 1.95
CA GLY A 138 14.37 -1.44 1.27
C GLY A 138 15.84 -1.06 1.54
N LEU A 139 16.71 -2.06 1.68
CA LEU A 139 18.13 -1.89 2.06
C LEU A 139 18.86 -0.80 1.25
N MET A 140 18.64 -0.75 -0.07
CA MET A 140 19.29 0.27 -0.90
C MET A 140 18.89 1.71 -0.54
N ALA A 141 17.65 1.92 -0.11
CA ALA A 141 17.19 3.25 0.31
C ALA A 141 17.78 3.63 1.67
N VAL A 142 17.83 2.66 2.60
CA VAL A 142 18.46 2.86 3.92
C VAL A 142 19.95 3.18 3.77
N ASN A 143 20.68 2.41 2.95
CA ASN A 143 22.12 2.67 2.70
C ASN A 143 22.36 4.08 2.15
N ARG A 144 21.57 4.53 1.18
CA ARG A 144 21.69 5.89 0.64
C ARG A 144 21.49 6.98 1.70
N LEU A 145 20.57 6.76 2.63
CA LEU A 145 20.34 7.73 3.72
C LEU A 145 21.46 7.68 4.77
N ILE A 146 22.08 6.52 4.99
CA ILE A 146 23.28 6.39 5.82
C ILE A 146 24.45 7.13 5.17
N GLU A 147 24.68 6.91 3.89
CA GLU A 147 25.72 7.61 3.09
C GLU A 147 25.51 9.13 3.08
N ALA A 148 24.25 9.59 3.05
CA ALA A 148 23.88 11.00 3.12
C ALA A 148 24.03 11.59 4.56
N GLY A 149 24.23 10.75 5.57
CA GLY A 149 24.33 11.16 6.96
C GLY A 149 22.99 11.49 7.63
N ASP A 150 21.88 11.07 7.03
CA ASP A 150 20.52 11.21 7.60
C ASP A 150 20.22 10.10 8.63
N LEU A 151 20.83 8.92 8.46
CA LEU A 151 20.68 7.77 9.34
C LEU A 151 22.04 7.31 9.89
N LEU A 152 22.01 6.66 11.05
CA LEU A 152 23.19 6.04 11.67
C LEU A 152 23.33 4.60 11.17
N GLY A 153 24.52 4.23 10.73
CA GLY A 153 24.83 2.87 10.23
C GLY A 153 25.54 2.00 11.26
N PRO A 154 25.68 0.71 11.01
CA PRO A 154 25.22 -0.04 9.86
C PRO A 154 23.69 -0.29 9.84
N PRO A 155 23.10 -0.64 8.67
CA PRO A 155 21.67 -0.97 8.61
C PRO A 155 21.38 -2.28 9.34
N THR A 156 20.26 -2.34 10.06
CA THR A 156 19.72 -3.57 10.61
C THR A 156 18.83 -4.23 9.55
N ILE A 157 19.23 -5.40 9.02
CA ILE A 157 18.47 -6.16 8.02
C ILE A 157 17.61 -7.18 8.76
N TYR A 158 16.28 -7.10 8.64
CA TYR A 158 15.36 -7.88 9.48
C TYR A 158 14.43 -8.82 8.72
N ALA A 159 14.18 -8.59 7.43
CA ALA A 159 13.28 -9.44 6.64
C ALA A 159 13.62 -9.41 5.16
N THR A 160 13.10 -10.39 4.43
CA THR A 160 13.08 -10.43 2.97
C THR A 160 11.65 -10.64 2.47
N ASN A 161 11.40 -10.31 1.20
CA ASN A 161 10.13 -10.55 0.56
C ASN A 161 10.33 -10.93 -0.90
N GLN A 162 9.45 -11.77 -1.41
CA GLN A 162 9.39 -12.15 -2.81
C GLN A 162 8.22 -11.47 -3.50
N LEU A 163 8.18 -11.54 -4.82
CA LEU A 163 7.07 -11.06 -5.63
C LEU A 163 6.05 -12.18 -5.85
N ALA A 164 4.80 -11.78 -6.13
CA ALA A 164 3.77 -12.67 -6.63
C ALA A 164 2.89 -11.91 -7.63
N ILE A 165 2.23 -12.64 -8.52
CA ILE A 165 1.17 -12.10 -9.35
C ILE A 165 -0.12 -12.13 -8.54
N MET A 166 -0.88 -11.04 -8.56
CA MET A 166 -2.21 -10.95 -7.97
C MET A 166 -3.24 -10.85 -9.08
N VAL A 167 -4.31 -11.61 -8.97
CA VAL A 167 -5.43 -11.63 -9.92
C VAL A 167 -6.76 -11.56 -9.17
N PRO A 168 -7.86 -11.19 -9.81
CA PRO A 168 -9.19 -11.37 -9.23
C PRO A 168 -9.46 -12.86 -8.92
N LYS A 169 -10.22 -13.11 -7.85
CA LYS A 169 -10.56 -14.48 -7.40
C LYS A 169 -11.14 -15.32 -8.54
N GLY A 170 -10.67 -16.56 -8.63
CA GLY A 170 -11.02 -17.49 -9.71
C GLY A 170 -10.22 -17.25 -10.99
N ASN A 171 -9.32 -16.30 -11.02
CA ASN A 171 -8.39 -16.04 -12.12
C ASN A 171 -9.06 -16.04 -13.51
N PRO A 172 -10.05 -15.16 -13.74
CA PRO A 172 -10.86 -15.22 -14.97
C PRO A 172 -10.04 -15.01 -16.26
N ALA A 173 -8.89 -14.35 -16.16
CA ALA A 173 -7.97 -14.14 -17.28
C ALA A 173 -7.03 -15.33 -17.53
N GLY A 174 -7.04 -16.38 -16.67
CA GLY A 174 -6.22 -17.58 -16.81
C GLY A 174 -4.71 -17.30 -16.79
N ILE A 175 -4.26 -16.40 -15.92
CA ILE A 175 -2.85 -16.06 -15.74
C ILE A 175 -2.16 -17.20 -14.98
N ARG A 176 -1.00 -17.65 -15.45
CA ARG A 176 -0.23 -18.74 -14.83
C ARG A 176 1.24 -18.40 -14.60
N SER A 177 1.74 -17.37 -15.29
CA SER A 177 3.15 -17.01 -15.28
C SER A 177 3.36 -15.52 -15.58
N LEU A 178 4.58 -15.03 -15.36
CA LEU A 178 4.98 -13.68 -15.77
C LEU A 178 4.86 -13.47 -17.27
N ALA A 179 5.09 -14.51 -18.08
CA ALA A 179 4.98 -14.42 -19.54
C ALA A 179 3.56 -14.09 -19.99
N ASP A 180 2.52 -14.56 -19.27
CA ASP A 180 1.13 -14.26 -19.59
C ASP A 180 0.80 -12.76 -19.49
N LEU A 181 1.58 -11.98 -18.73
CA LEU A 181 1.36 -10.55 -18.57
C LEU A 181 1.57 -9.77 -19.89
N ALA A 182 2.32 -10.34 -20.84
CA ALA A 182 2.50 -9.74 -22.17
C ALA A 182 1.30 -9.96 -23.13
N ARG A 183 0.32 -10.79 -22.76
CA ARG A 183 -0.81 -11.11 -23.66
C ARG A 183 -1.54 -9.84 -24.11
N PRO A 184 -1.89 -9.73 -25.41
CA PRO A 184 -2.72 -8.63 -25.92
C PRO A 184 -4.09 -8.59 -25.23
N GLY A 185 -4.63 -7.39 -25.02
CA GLY A 185 -5.95 -7.19 -24.42
C GLY A 185 -6.02 -7.41 -22.90
N LEU A 186 -4.95 -7.88 -22.26
CA LEU A 186 -4.87 -8.01 -20.81
C LEU A 186 -4.53 -6.65 -20.20
N THR A 187 -5.35 -6.17 -19.26
CA THR A 187 -5.06 -4.94 -18.50
C THR A 187 -4.35 -5.26 -17.19
N LEU A 188 -3.26 -4.54 -16.92
CA LEU A 188 -2.40 -4.74 -15.77
C LEU A 188 -2.43 -3.55 -14.80
N ALA A 189 -2.27 -3.84 -13.50
CA ALA A 189 -1.97 -2.87 -12.45
C ALA A 189 -0.52 -3.06 -11.99
N MET A 190 0.37 -2.16 -12.37
CA MET A 190 1.80 -2.31 -12.10
C MET A 190 2.38 -1.14 -11.31
N PRO A 191 3.26 -1.41 -10.33
CA PRO A 191 3.99 -0.36 -9.62
C PRO A 191 4.77 0.56 -10.55
N ASN A 192 4.70 1.86 -10.28
CA ASN A 192 5.34 2.87 -11.11
C ASN A 192 6.87 2.92 -10.85
N PRO A 193 7.71 2.70 -11.88
CA PRO A 193 9.16 2.68 -11.73
C PRO A 193 9.78 4.04 -11.40
N GLU A 194 9.07 5.15 -11.56
CA GLU A 194 9.58 6.48 -11.26
C GLU A 194 9.83 6.70 -9.77
N PHE A 195 8.99 6.09 -8.92
CA PHE A 195 9.05 6.33 -7.47
C PHE A 195 8.91 5.08 -6.60
N GLU A 196 8.57 3.91 -7.17
CA GLU A 196 8.38 2.68 -6.41
C GLU A 196 9.53 1.68 -6.60
N GLY A 197 10.24 1.41 -5.49
CA GLY A 197 11.38 0.49 -5.50
C GLY A 197 11.02 -0.95 -5.93
N VAL A 198 9.80 -1.41 -5.67
CA VAL A 198 9.31 -2.74 -6.06
C VAL A 198 9.28 -2.92 -7.58
N ALA A 199 9.04 -1.86 -8.34
CA ALA A 199 9.06 -1.93 -9.81
C ALA A 199 10.40 -2.40 -10.37
N ARG A 200 11.52 -2.12 -9.68
CA ARG A 200 12.85 -2.62 -10.05
C ARG A 200 12.93 -4.14 -9.89
N GLN A 201 12.43 -4.69 -8.78
CA GLN A 201 12.38 -6.12 -8.54
C GLN A 201 11.48 -6.82 -9.56
N ILE A 202 10.35 -6.19 -9.89
CA ILE A 202 9.43 -6.72 -10.91
C ILE A 202 10.10 -6.75 -12.28
N LYS A 203 10.77 -5.67 -12.70
CA LYS A 203 11.52 -5.66 -13.97
C LYS A 203 12.61 -6.74 -13.99
N ALA A 204 13.35 -6.93 -12.90
CA ALA A 204 14.34 -7.99 -12.78
C ALA A 204 13.70 -9.38 -12.88
N SER A 205 12.54 -9.58 -12.29
CA SER A 205 11.78 -10.84 -12.36
C SER A 205 11.26 -11.11 -13.78
N LEU A 206 10.72 -10.11 -14.45
CA LEU A 206 10.29 -10.19 -15.85
C LEU A 206 11.47 -10.52 -16.77
N ALA A 207 12.64 -9.88 -16.55
CA ALA A 207 13.85 -10.14 -17.32
C ALA A 207 14.32 -11.60 -17.16
N LYS A 208 14.25 -12.17 -15.97
CA LYS A 208 14.55 -13.58 -15.73
C LYS A 208 13.57 -14.52 -16.43
N ALA A 209 12.29 -14.14 -16.50
CA ALA A 209 11.22 -14.96 -17.07
C ALA A 209 11.16 -14.93 -18.60
N GLY A 210 11.51 -13.81 -19.25
CA GLY A 210 11.35 -13.66 -20.70
C GLY A 210 12.27 -12.61 -21.33
N GLY A 211 13.37 -12.26 -20.65
CA GLY A 211 14.33 -11.30 -21.17
C GLY A 211 13.82 -9.86 -21.20
N ASP A 212 14.57 -8.99 -21.85
CA ASP A 212 14.23 -7.58 -22.00
C ASP A 212 12.94 -7.38 -22.82
N ASP A 213 12.61 -8.30 -23.70
CA ASP A 213 11.37 -8.24 -24.49
C ASP A 213 10.13 -8.30 -23.60
N LEU A 214 10.13 -9.14 -22.56
CA LEU A 214 9.03 -9.21 -21.62
C LEU A 214 8.93 -7.94 -20.77
N VAL A 215 10.05 -7.39 -20.31
CA VAL A 215 10.10 -6.10 -19.61
C VAL A 215 9.51 -5.00 -20.47
N LYS A 216 9.95 -4.90 -21.73
CA LYS A 216 9.48 -3.93 -22.70
C LYS A 216 7.99 -4.08 -23.00
N ALA A 217 7.53 -5.32 -23.20
CA ALA A 217 6.11 -5.60 -23.42
C ALA A 217 5.25 -5.05 -22.27
N VAL A 218 5.61 -5.33 -21.00
CA VAL A 218 4.82 -4.97 -19.83
C VAL A 218 4.95 -3.48 -19.46
N TYR A 219 6.17 -2.93 -19.44
CA TYR A 219 6.44 -1.59 -18.90
C TYR A 219 6.61 -0.49 -19.95
N GLU A 220 6.64 -0.82 -21.24
CA GLU A 220 6.73 0.19 -22.30
C GLU A 220 5.55 0.06 -23.26
N THR A 221 5.44 -1.06 -24.00
CA THR A 221 4.38 -1.24 -25.01
C THR A 221 3.00 -1.12 -24.41
N LYS A 222 2.72 -1.92 -23.36
CA LYS A 222 1.40 -1.91 -22.69
C LYS A 222 1.13 -0.64 -21.87
N VAL A 223 2.15 0.10 -21.46
CA VAL A 223 1.99 1.44 -20.88
C VAL A 223 1.59 2.44 -21.96
N ALA A 224 2.26 2.39 -23.12
CA ALA A 224 1.96 3.29 -24.24
C ALA A 224 0.56 3.07 -24.83
N ASP A 225 0.07 1.83 -24.86
CA ASP A 225 -1.28 1.49 -25.34
C ASP A 225 -2.38 1.60 -24.26
N GLY A 226 -2.00 1.96 -23.02
CA GLY A 226 -2.92 2.15 -21.91
C GLY A 226 -3.42 0.86 -21.25
N THR A 227 -2.87 -0.31 -21.61
CA THR A 227 -3.25 -1.61 -21.00
C THR A 227 -2.40 -2.00 -19.79
N THR A 228 -1.29 -1.29 -19.52
CA THR A 228 -0.63 -1.29 -18.20
C THR A 228 -0.93 0.02 -17.49
N LEU A 229 -1.67 -0.05 -16.39
CA LEU A 229 -1.93 1.05 -15.48
C LEU A 229 -0.80 1.13 -14.46
N LEU A 230 -0.02 2.20 -14.48
CA LEU A 230 1.01 2.45 -13.46
C LEU A 230 0.37 3.07 -12.21
N THR A 231 0.71 2.54 -11.04
CA THR A 231 0.23 3.09 -9.76
C THR A 231 0.67 4.54 -9.62
N ARG A 232 -0.17 5.36 -8.98
CA ARG A 232 0.06 6.81 -8.87
C ARG A 232 0.78 7.19 -7.60
N MET A 233 0.59 6.38 -6.56
CA MET A 233 1.08 6.68 -5.23
C MET A 233 1.86 5.51 -4.63
N HIS A 234 1.26 4.34 -4.61
CA HIS A 234 1.83 3.14 -4.01
C HIS A 234 1.25 1.88 -4.64
N HIS A 235 2.02 0.78 -4.65
CA HIS A 235 1.58 -0.52 -5.17
C HIS A 235 0.40 -1.13 -4.40
N ARG A 236 0.02 -0.60 -3.25
CA ARG A 236 -1.25 -0.92 -2.58
C ARG A 236 -2.49 -0.59 -3.43
N GLN A 237 -2.34 0.21 -4.49
CA GLN A 237 -3.41 0.42 -5.47
C GLN A 237 -3.65 -0.83 -6.34
N THR A 238 -2.70 -1.75 -6.45
CA THR A 238 -2.86 -2.98 -7.25
C THR A 238 -4.09 -3.81 -6.84
N PRO A 239 -4.27 -4.25 -5.58
CA PRO A 239 -5.47 -4.98 -5.18
C PRO A 239 -6.75 -4.18 -5.38
N VAL A 240 -6.72 -2.88 -5.15
CA VAL A 240 -7.85 -2.00 -5.33
C VAL A 240 -8.33 -1.99 -6.77
N TRP A 241 -7.42 -1.78 -7.72
CA TRP A 241 -7.76 -1.76 -9.14
C TRP A 241 -8.22 -3.10 -9.68
N LEU A 242 -7.72 -4.20 -9.12
CA LEU A 242 -8.24 -5.55 -9.42
C LEU A 242 -9.69 -5.70 -8.93
N MET A 243 -9.99 -5.31 -7.69
CA MET A 243 -11.35 -5.37 -7.14
C MET A 243 -12.34 -4.43 -7.84
N GLN A 244 -11.87 -3.30 -8.34
CA GLN A 244 -12.65 -2.36 -9.15
C GLN A 244 -12.85 -2.83 -10.61
N GLY A 245 -12.26 -3.96 -11.01
CA GLY A 245 -12.33 -4.44 -12.40
C GLY A 245 -11.52 -3.60 -13.39
N ARG A 246 -10.64 -2.72 -12.92
CA ARG A 246 -9.80 -1.86 -13.76
C ARG A 246 -8.59 -2.61 -14.34
N ALA A 247 -8.17 -3.66 -13.68
CA ALA A 247 -7.08 -4.53 -14.11
C ALA A 247 -7.46 -6.00 -13.91
N GLN A 248 -6.84 -6.88 -14.67
CA GLN A 248 -7.05 -8.33 -14.64
C GLN A 248 -5.89 -9.08 -13.98
N ALA A 249 -4.74 -8.43 -13.87
CA ALA A 249 -3.58 -8.92 -13.13
C ALA A 249 -2.69 -7.77 -12.68
N GLY A 250 -1.85 -8.01 -11.68
CA GLY A 250 -0.80 -7.11 -11.26
C GLY A 250 0.32 -7.87 -10.57
N VAL A 251 1.49 -7.27 -10.42
CA VAL A 251 2.58 -7.85 -9.67
C VAL A 251 2.89 -6.95 -8.47
N THR A 252 2.96 -7.55 -7.30
CA THR A 252 3.31 -6.85 -6.05
C THR A 252 4.10 -7.79 -5.13
N TRP A 253 4.28 -7.39 -3.89
CA TRP A 253 4.91 -8.25 -2.89
C TRP A 253 4.04 -9.45 -2.54
N ARG A 254 4.65 -10.62 -2.39
CA ARG A 254 3.97 -11.86 -1.99
C ARG A 254 3.23 -11.71 -0.66
N SER A 255 3.80 -10.96 0.27
CA SER A 255 3.17 -10.66 1.56
C SER A 255 1.85 -9.90 1.42
N GLU A 256 1.75 -8.96 0.49
CA GLU A 256 0.50 -8.24 0.24
C GLU A 256 -0.57 -9.14 -0.38
N THR A 257 -0.20 -10.00 -1.33
CA THR A 257 -1.14 -10.94 -1.91
C THR A 257 -1.67 -11.91 -0.87
N LEU A 258 -0.78 -12.42 -0.01
CA LEU A 258 -1.16 -13.32 1.08
C LEU A 258 -2.07 -12.63 2.10
N PHE A 259 -1.76 -11.38 2.45
CA PHE A 259 -2.62 -10.60 3.36
C PHE A 259 -4.03 -10.41 2.79
N GLN A 260 -4.16 -10.06 1.51
CA GLN A 260 -5.47 -9.91 0.86
C GLN A 260 -6.29 -11.21 0.92
N GLU A 261 -5.66 -12.37 0.70
CA GLU A 261 -6.29 -13.69 0.85
C GLU A 261 -6.72 -13.95 2.30
N GLN A 262 -5.86 -13.64 3.27
CA GLN A 262 -6.12 -13.85 4.70
C GLN A 262 -7.31 -13.05 5.22
N VAL A 263 -7.51 -11.83 4.73
CA VAL A 263 -8.65 -10.98 5.11
C VAL A 263 -9.89 -11.22 4.24
N GLY A 264 -9.84 -12.20 3.33
CA GLY A 264 -10.99 -12.65 2.54
C GLY A 264 -11.36 -11.74 1.38
N LEU A 265 -10.45 -10.88 0.91
CA LEU A 265 -10.72 -10.07 -0.27
C LEU A 265 -10.75 -10.91 -1.55
N PRO A 266 -11.51 -10.48 -2.58
CA PRO A 266 -11.74 -11.26 -3.79
C PRO A 266 -10.53 -11.22 -4.75
N THR A 267 -9.35 -11.48 -4.23
CA THR A 267 -8.11 -11.63 -4.99
C THR A 267 -7.51 -13.00 -4.77
N GLU A 268 -6.62 -13.42 -5.65
CA GLU A 268 -5.94 -14.70 -5.64
C GLU A 268 -4.47 -14.50 -6.02
N ARG A 269 -3.60 -15.24 -5.36
CA ARG A 269 -2.16 -15.21 -5.59
C ARG A 269 -1.74 -16.29 -6.59
N ILE A 270 -0.80 -15.92 -7.48
CA ILE A 270 -0.05 -16.85 -8.31
C ILE A 270 1.43 -16.68 -7.97
N ASP A 271 2.03 -17.73 -7.44
CA ASP A 271 3.44 -17.70 -7.07
C ASP A 271 4.34 -17.66 -8.32
N ILE A 272 5.39 -16.86 -8.25
CA ILE A 272 6.42 -16.78 -9.28
C ILE A 272 7.51 -17.80 -8.90
N PRO A 273 7.95 -18.68 -9.81
CA PRO A 273 9.05 -19.60 -9.54
C PRO A 273 10.31 -18.90 -9.02
N ASP A 274 11.01 -19.51 -8.07
CA ASP A 274 12.14 -18.90 -7.36
C ASP A 274 13.24 -18.42 -8.32
N GLU A 275 13.52 -19.20 -9.38
CA GLU A 275 14.51 -18.86 -10.41
C GLU A 275 14.14 -17.61 -11.22
N GLN A 276 12.86 -17.30 -11.31
CA GLN A 276 12.33 -16.12 -11.99
C GLN A 276 12.05 -14.97 -11.01
N ASN A 277 11.99 -15.25 -9.71
CA ASN A 277 11.63 -14.25 -8.71
C ASN A 277 12.80 -13.32 -8.37
N ALA A 278 12.47 -12.18 -7.79
CA ALA A 278 13.42 -11.25 -7.21
C ALA A 278 13.09 -11.03 -5.73
N THR A 279 14.13 -10.96 -4.91
CA THR A 279 14.01 -10.81 -3.46
C THR A 279 14.25 -9.36 -3.06
N GLY A 280 13.28 -8.75 -2.37
CA GLY A 280 13.44 -7.50 -1.66
C GLY A 280 14.05 -7.73 -0.29
N ILE A 281 14.98 -6.87 0.12
CA ILE A 281 15.63 -6.93 1.44
C ILE A 281 15.18 -5.69 2.21
N TYR A 282 14.67 -5.90 3.42
CA TYR A 282 14.19 -4.85 4.31
C TYR A 282 15.20 -4.55 5.39
N ALA A 283 15.42 -3.27 5.59
CA ALA A 283 16.34 -2.77 6.60
C ALA A 283 15.79 -1.54 7.30
N GLY A 284 16.35 -1.26 8.47
CA GLY A 284 16.09 -0.05 9.23
C GLY A 284 17.35 0.48 9.88
N ALA A 285 17.31 1.74 10.28
CA ALA A 285 18.38 2.38 11.02
C ALA A 285 17.82 3.51 11.89
N VAL A 286 18.57 3.86 12.93
CA VAL A 286 18.28 5.02 13.79
C VAL A 286 18.48 6.30 13.00
N VAL A 287 17.59 7.26 13.15
CA VAL A 287 17.74 8.60 12.56
C VAL A 287 18.83 9.36 13.32
N LYS A 288 19.67 10.13 12.61
CA LYS A 288 20.82 10.83 13.19
C LYS A 288 20.48 11.70 14.40
N ASP A 289 19.38 12.44 14.31
CA ASP A 289 18.94 13.39 15.34
C ASP A 289 17.69 12.87 16.08
N ALA A 290 17.60 11.55 16.28
CA ALA A 290 16.52 10.91 17.00
C ALA A 290 16.40 11.45 18.42
N ALA A 291 15.18 11.75 18.86
CA ALA A 291 14.92 12.16 20.23
C ALA A 291 15.06 10.99 21.22
N HIS A 292 14.76 9.78 20.77
CA HIS A 292 14.75 8.55 21.56
C HIS A 292 15.59 7.44 20.90
N PRO A 293 16.92 7.63 20.76
CA PRO A 293 17.76 6.67 20.04
C PRO A 293 17.90 5.32 20.76
N ALA A 294 17.73 5.29 22.09
CA ALA A 294 17.76 4.05 22.85
C ALA A 294 16.53 3.17 22.55
N GLU A 295 15.35 3.76 22.53
CA GLU A 295 14.10 3.08 22.19
C GLU A 295 14.09 2.62 20.72
N ALA A 296 14.63 3.44 19.82
CA ALA A 296 14.83 3.08 18.43
C ALA A 296 15.74 1.85 18.29
N LYS A 297 16.82 1.77 19.07
CA LYS A 297 17.69 0.60 19.11
C LYS A 297 16.98 -0.63 19.67
N LEU A 298 16.21 -0.50 20.74
CA LEU A 298 15.40 -1.61 21.28
C LEU A 298 14.45 -2.17 20.21
N TRP A 299 13.82 -1.32 19.42
CA TRP A 299 12.96 -1.75 18.31
C TRP A 299 13.73 -2.48 17.22
N LEU A 300 14.91 -1.97 16.82
CA LEU A 300 15.75 -2.64 15.83
C LEU A 300 16.24 -4.01 16.33
N ASP A 301 16.65 -4.11 17.59
CA ASP A 301 17.04 -5.39 18.21
C ASP A 301 15.86 -6.37 18.29
N PHE A 302 14.67 -5.89 18.61
CA PHE A 302 13.43 -6.68 18.59
C PHE A 302 13.13 -7.26 17.21
N LEU A 303 13.28 -6.47 16.14
CA LEU A 303 13.02 -6.93 14.77
C LEU A 303 13.92 -8.10 14.35
N MET A 304 15.10 -8.26 14.97
CA MET A 304 16.00 -9.38 14.77
C MET A 304 15.63 -10.62 15.60
N GLY A 305 14.70 -10.48 16.54
CA GLY A 305 14.26 -11.54 17.45
C GLY A 305 13.23 -12.49 16.85
N ASP A 306 13.00 -13.61 17.55
CA ASP A 306 12.10 -14.66 17.08
C ASP A 306 10.63 -14.25 17.05
N ASP A 307 10.18 -13.35 17.95
CA ASP A 307 8.78 -12.89 17.97
C ASP A 307 8.47 -12.04 16.75
N ALA A 308 9.36 -11.13 16.36
CA ALA A 308 9.19 -10.35 15.15
C ALA A 308 9.24 -11.24 13.90
N ARG A 309 10.17 -12.21 13.87
CA ARG A 309 10.24 -13.22 12.79
C ARG A 309 8.95 -14.01 12.66
N ALA A 310 8.37 -14.45 13.79
CA ALA A 310 7.09 -15.17 13.80
C ALA A 310 5.95 -14.32 13.26
N VAL A 311 5.92 -13.01 13.56
CA VAL A 311 4.94 -12.08 12.98
C VAL A 311 5.14 -11.95 11.47
N PHE A 312 6.36 -11.69 11.02
CA PHE A 312 6.66 -11.56 9.59
C PHE A 312 6.35 -12.84 8.81
N ALA A 313 6.69 -14.02 9.36
CA ALA A 313 6.43 -15.31 8.72
C ALA A 313 4.94 -15.57 8.46
N ARG A 314 4.04 -15.11 9.35
CA ARG A 314 2.59 -15.22 9.16
C ARG A 314 2.10 -14.51 7.90
N TYR A 315 2.81 -13.47 7.48
CA TYR A 315 2.51 -12.69 6.28
C TYR A 315 3.42 -13.05 5.09
N GLY A 316 4.14 -14.18 5.16
CA GLY A 316 4.94 -14.70 4.05
C GLY A 316 6.26 -13.98 3.81
N PHE A 317 6.74 -13.18 4.75
CA PHE A 317 8.10 -12.65 4.70
C PHE A 317 9.12 -13.74 5.00
N GLY A 318 10.25 -13.68 4.34
CA GLY A 318 11.40 -14.54 4.57
C GLY A 318 12.40 -13.93 5.56
N GLN A 319 13.30 -14.80 6.04
CA GLN A 319 14.46 -14.37 6.83
C GLN A 319 15.62 -13.99 5.91
N TYR A 320 16.31 -12.91 6.25
CA TYR A 320 17.59 -12.61 5.60
C TYR A 320 18.65 -13.62 6.07
N ARG A 321 19.33 -14.20 5.10
CA ARG A 321 20.54 -15.03 5.33
C ARG A 321 21.67 -14.37 4.56
N PRO A 322 22.73 -13.87 5.25
CA PRO A 322 23.87 -13.21 4.63
C PRO A 322 24.62 -14.13 3.66
#